data_bfef4b25f78657a3631c5655e2e7b620
#
_entry.id   bfef4b25f78657a3631c5655e2e7b620
#
_cell.length_a   1.000
_cell.length_b   1.000
_cell.length_c   1.000
_cell.angle_alpha   90.00
_cell.angle_beta   90.00
_cell.angle_gamma   90.00
#
_symmetry.space_group_name_H-M   'P 1'
#
loop_
_entity.id
_entity.type
_entity.pdbx_description
1 polymer ?
#
loop_
_entity_poly.entity_id
_entity_poly.type
_entity_poly.pdbx_seq_one_letter_code
_entity_poly.pdbx_strand_id
1 'polypeptide(L)'
;MGYLDCRSTPIRSGSLRRATRARNHGDPALGMPAQIQGIGTDGFSSIAPFVLEPRRKRRLRHLAWDEPSRRIGGTVGASRRIGAGRASPGHDAEQLLAEYTMKTYVPKKDDIQRQWFVVDAKGQVLGRLATQVAHVLTGKHKPGYVPFLDTGDFVVIINAGEVTITGKKQEQKMYRRHTGYPGGLKETQMKKVFAQSPETVIKEAVWGMMPKTKLGRAMIKKLKVYKGANHRHQAQQPVELKIQQ
;
A
#
# COMPACT_ATOMS: atom_id res chain seq x y z
N MET A 1 61.95 18.43 -29.08
CA MET A 1 63.02 17.52 -28.61
C MET A 1 62.69 17.13 -27.20
N GLY A 2 62.55 15.85 -26.91
CA GLY A 2 62.33 15.32 -25.53
C GLY A 2 61.25 14.22 -25.49
N TYR A 3 61.51 13.09 -26.13
CA TYR A 3 60.84 11.78 -25.89
C TYR A 3 61.30 11.19 -24.56
N LEU A 4 60.43 10.75 -23.69
CA LEU A 4 60.68 9.79 -22.62
C LEU A 4 59.44 8.91 -22.50
N ASP A 5 59.41 7.82 -23.02
CA ASP A 5 59.75 6.43 -22.68
C ASP A 5 58.83 5.79 -21.66
N CYS A 6 57.91 4.98 -22.23
CA CYS A 6 57.03 4.04 -21.58
C CYS A 6 57.85 2.86 -21.01
N ARG A 7 57.85 2.64 -19.69
CA ARG A 7 58.27 1.38 -19.09
C ARG A 7 57.10 0.70 -18.40
N SER A 8 56.76 -0.39 -19.00
CA SER A 8 55.93 -1.50 -18.57
C SER A 8 56.40 -2.11 -17.26
N THR A 9 55.48 -2.26 -16.28
CA THR A 9 55.68 -3.14 -15.12
C THR A 9 54.72 -4.32 -15.16
N PRO A 10 55.17 -5.53 -14.81
CA PRO A 10 54.46 -6.76 -15.06
C PRO A 10 53.42 -7.09 -13.98
N ILE A 11 52.34 -7.71 -14.45
CA ILE A 11 51.24 -8.27 -13.69
C ILE A 11 51.74 -9.46 -12.87
N ARG A 12 51.64 -9.39 -11.56
CA ARG A 12 51.93 -10.48 -10.63
C ARG A 12 50.63 -11.24 -10.34
N SER A 13 50.54 -12.44 -10.89
CA SER A 13 49.55 -13.45 -10.59
C SER A 13 49.63 -13.90 -9.15
N GLY A 14 48.61 -13.61 -8.36
CA GLY A 14 48.46 -14.10 -6.98
C GLY A 14 47.40 -15.16 -6.90
N SER A 15 47.80 -16.34 -6.53
CA SER A 15 47.07 -17.61 -6.43
C SER A 15 45.85 -17.55 -5.52
N LEU A 16 44.75 -18.11 -6.03
CA LEU A 16 43.56 -18.54 -5.33
C LEU A 16 43.91 -19.51 -4.19
N ARG A 17 43.73 -19.12 -2.94
CA ARG A 17 43.64 -20.08 -1.83
C ARG A 17 42.18 -20.32 -1.47
N ARG A 18 41.73 -21.49 -1.83
CA ARG A 18 40.49 -22.11 -1.42
C ARG A 18 40.56 -22.40 0.08
N ALA A 19 39.76 -21.69 0.90
CA ALA A 19 39.58 -22.04 2.30
C ALA A 19 38.54 -23.15 2.41
N THR A 20 39.01 -24.32 2.78
CA THR A 20 38.20 -25.49 3.13
C THR A 20 37.54 -25.27 4.49
N ARG A 21 36.22 -25.41 4.50
CA ARG A 21 35.35 -25.35 5.69
C ARG A 21 35.53 -26.63 6.51
N ALA A 22 36.22 -26.55 7.63
CA ALA A 22 36.34 -27.62 8.61
C ALA A 22 34.96 -27.84 9.30
N ARG A 23 34.45 -29.07 9.21
CA ARG A 23 33.37 -29.60 10.02
C ARG A 23 33.95 -30.03 11.36
N ASN A 24 33.55 -29.42 12.45
CA ASN A 24 33.80 -29.99 13.78
C ASN A 24 32.62 -30.88 14.16
N HIS A 25 32.89 -32.16 14.19
CA HIS A 25 32.19 -33.16 14.97
C HIS A 25 32.79 -33.18 16.38
N GLY A 26 31.95 -33.16 17.36
CA GLY A 26 32.34 -33.29 18.76
C GLY A 26 31.12 -33.43 19.64
N ASP A 27 30.54 -34.63 19.73
CA ASP A 27 29.84 -35.06 20.95
C ASP A 27 30.89 -35.31 22.05
N PRO A 28 30.60 -35.18 23.34
CA PRO A 28 30.00 -36.31 24.01
C PRO A 28 29.03 -35.98 25.18
N ALA A 29 28.14 -36.93 25.32
CA ALA A 29 27.40 -37.46 26.46
C ALA A 29 27.79 -37.10 27.90
N LEU A 30 26.75 -37.30 28.73
CA LEU A 30 26.72 -37.62 30.17
C LEU A 30 26.18 -36.52 31.10
N GLY A 31 25.05 -36.84 31.73
CA GLY A 31 24.59 -36.19 32.95
C GLY A 31 23.08 -36.14 33.16
N MET A 32 22.42 -37.30 33.29
CA MET A 32 21.25 -37.38 34.17
C MET A 32 21.77 -37.60 35.61
N PRO A 33 21.17 -37.06 36.68
CA PRO A 33 19.87 -37.50 37.16
C PRO A 33 19.07 -36.40 37.92
N ALA A 34 17.76 -36.57 38.07
CA ALA A 34 17.09 -36.45 39.35
C ALA A 34 15.58 -36.73 39.20
N GLN A 35 15.17 -37.80 39.82
CA GLN A 35 13.79 -38.15 40.13
C GLN A 35 13.12 -37.04 40.95
N ILE A 36 11.93 -36.63 40.56
CA ILE A 36 10.99 -36.01 41.47
C ILE A 36 9.74 -36.91 41.49
N GLN A 37 9.60 -37.58 42.62
CA GLN A 37 8.45 -38.39 42.99
C GLN A 37 7.25 -37.50 43.30
N GLY A 38 6.09 -37.90 42.80
CA GLY A 38 4.79 -37.86 43.51
C GLY A 38 4.19 -36.51 43.80
N ILE A 39 3.21 -36.10 42.99
CA ILE A 39 2.08 -35.30 43.49
C ILE A 39 0.80 -35.88 42.88
N GLY A 40 -0.15 -36.13 43.78
CA GLY A 40 -1.37 -36.86 43.69
C GLY A 40 -2.30 -36.59 42.52
N THR A 41 -2.89 -37.64 42.06
CA THR A 41 -4.06 -37.71 41.21
C THR A 41 -5.32 -37.56 42.04
N ASP A 42 -5.86 -36.34 42.14
CA ASP A 42 -7.24 -36.18 42.63
C ASP A 42 -7.92 -35.06 41.83
N GLY A 43 -9.05 -35.41 41.22
CA GLY A 43 -10.06 -34.44 40.84
C GLY A 43 -10.17 -34.02 39.38
N PHE A 44 -10.31 -34.95 38.42
CA PHE A 44 -10.84 -34.62 37.12
C PHE A 44 -12.35 -34.92 37.08
N SER A 45 -13.15 -33.98 37.58
CA SER A 45 -14.59 -34.02 37.39
C SER A 45 -14.95 -33.28 36.12
N SER A 46 -15.48 -34.05 35.17
CA SER A 46 -16.55 -33.72 34.24
C SER A 46 -16.48 -32.35 33.55
N ILE A 47 -15.77 -32.25 32.43
CA ILE A 47 -16.02 -31.20 31.43
C ILE A 47 -16.93 -31.83 30.36
N ALA A 48 -18.20 -31.42 30.38
CA ALA A 48 -19.17 -31.75 29.35
C ALA A 48 -18.70 -31.26 27.97
N PRO A 49 -18.98 -32.00 26.88
CA PRO A 49 -18.62 -31.57 25.54
C PRO A 49 -19.45 -30.34 25.15
N PHE A 50 -18.76 -29.24 24.87
CA PHE A 50 -19.33 -28.02 24.30
C PHE A 50 -19.81 -28.31 22.87
N VAL A 51 -21.09 -28.56 22.73
CA VAL A 51 -21.77 -28.74 21.46
C VAL A 51 -21.83 -27.37 20.76
N LEU A 52 -21.05 -27.21 19.72
CA LEU A 52 -21.12 -26.06 18.80
C LEU A 52 -22.46 -26.11 18.06
N GLU A 53 -23.43 -25.33 18.52
CA GLU A 53 -24.64 -25.09 17.72
C GLU A 53 -24.30 -24.41 16.41
N PRO A 54 -24.82 -24.91 15.26
CA PRO A 54 -24.62 -24.25 13.97
C PRO A 54 -25.38 -22.92 13.96
N ARG A 55 -24.64 -21.81 13.75
CA ARG A 55 -25.20 -20.47 13.57
C ARG A 55 -26.31 -20.51 12.53
N ARG A 56 -27.56 -20.33 12.98
CA ARG A 56 -28.73 -20.13 12.11
C ARG A 56 -28.45 -18.97 11.18
N LYS A 57 -28.42 -19.27 9.87
CA LYS A 57 -28.41 -18.27 8.79
C LYS A 57 -29.65 -17.39 8.97
N ARG A 58 -29.47 -16.12 9.35
CA ARG A 58 -30.54 -15.12 9.33
C ARG A 58 -30.97 -14.99 7.88
N ARG A 59 -32.18 -15.50 7.59
CA ARG A 59 -32.88 -15.16 6.34
C ARG A 59 -33.12 -13.66 6.35
N LEU A 60 -32.44 -12.94 5.47
CA LEU A 60 -32.81 -11.59 5.13
C LEU A 60 -34.21 -11.66 4.52
N ARG A 61 -35.21 -11.23 5.28
CA ARG A 61 -36.54 -10.95 4.73
C ARG A 61 -36.33 -9.79 3.78
N HIS A 62 -36.56 -10.03 2.51
CA HIS A 62 -36.76 -9.00 1.49
C HIS A 62 -37.87 -8.09 2.00
N LEU A 63 -37.54 -6.89 2.39
CA LEU A 63 -38.49 -5.81 2.52
C LEU A 63 -38.99 -5.51 1.10
N ALA A 64 -40.17 -6.02 0.80
CA ALA A 64 -40.91 -5.62 -0.37
C ALA A 64 -41.20 -4.12 -0.19
N TRP A 65 -40.70 -3.33 -1.09
CA TRP A 65 -41.10 -1.94 -1.20
C TRP A 65 -42.47 -1.93 -1.83
N ASP A 66 -43.53 -1.74 -1.03
CA ASP A 66 -44.87 -1.44 -1.51
C ASP A 66 -44.85 -0.07 -2.19
N GLU A 67 -44.90 -0.08 -3.51
CA GLU A 67 -45.19 1.14 -4.27
C GLU A 67 -46.64 1.53 -4.05
N PRO A 68 -46.93 2.77 -3.59
CA PRO A 68 -48.29 3.27 -3.54
C PRO A 68 -48.75 3.59 -4.98
N SER A 69 -49.52 2.69 -5.54
CA SER A 69 -50.29 2.94 -6.78
C SER A 69 -51.29 4.07 -6.57
N ARG A 70 -50.90 5.30 -6.80
CA ARG A 70 -51.81 6.44 -6.90
C ARG A 70 -52.57 6.34 -8.26
N ARG A 71 -53.69 5.70 -8.26
CA ARG A 71 -54.68 5.91 -9.29
C ARG A 71 -55.25 7.32 -9.16
N ILE A 72 -54.75 8.22 -9.99
CA ILE A 72 -55.45 9.49 -10.23
C ILE A 72 -56.43 9.25 -11.37
N GLY A 73 -57.67 8.93 -11.00
CA GLY A 73 -58.79 8.97 -11.91
C GLY A 73 -59.16 10.42 -12.18
N GLY A 74 -58.72 10.96 -13.29
CA GLY A 74 -59.13 12.25 -13.79
C GLY A 74 -59.73 12.07 -15.19
N THR A 75 -61.04 12.01 -15.25
CA THR A 75 -61.80 12.15 -16.51
C THR A 75 -61.65 13.59 -16.99
N VAL A 76 -60.83 13.81 -18.02
CA VAL A 76 -60.73 15.10 -18.71
C VAL A 76 -61.30 14.95 -20.11
N GLY A 77 -62.28 15.79 -20.34
CA GLY A 77 -63.12 15.84 -21.52
C GLY A 77 -62.39 15.99 -22.84
N ALA A 78 -63.11 15.48 -23.85
CA ALA A 78 -62.78 15.64 -25.24
C ALA A 78 -62.64 17.11 -25.66
N SER A 79 -61.46 17.53 -26.12
CA SER A 79 -61.32 18.79 -26.85
C SER A 79 -60.27 18.71 -27.93
N ARG A 80 -60.74 18.94 -29.13
CA ARG A 80 -60.05 19.53 -30.30
C ARG A 80 -58.83 18.81 -30.84
N ARG A 81 -59.04 18.07 -31.91
CA ARG A 81 -58.01 17.72 -32.88
C ARG A 81 -57.46 19.00 -33.50
N ILE A 82 -56.36 19.48 -32.97
CA ILE A 82 -55.50 20.42 -33.66
C ILE A 82 -54.60 19.54 -34.53
N GLY A 83 -54.67 19.74 -35.85
CA GLY A 83 -53.83 19.07 -36.81
C GLY A 83 -52.38 19.27 -36.47
N ALA A 84 -51.78 18.26 -35.87
CA ALA A 84 -50.33 18.21 -35.70
C ALA A 84 -49.71 17.91 -37.06
N GLY A 85 -49.34 18.95 -37.75
CA GLY A 85 -48.37 18.82 -38.83
C GLY A 85 -47.15 18.08 -38.24
N ARG A 86 -46.88 16.92 -38.82
CA ARG A 86 -45.70 16.13 -38.47
C ARG A 86 -44.48 16.86 -39.00
N ALA A 87 -44.01 17.90 -38.22
CA ALA A 87 -42.71 18.46 -38.44
C ALA A 87 -41.73 17.33 -38.14
N SER A 88 -41.07 16.82 -39.15
CA SER A 88 -39.89 15.96 -38.98
C SER A 88 -38.93 16.73 -38.09
N PRO A 89 -38.42 16.14 -36.99
CA PRO A 89 -37.37 16.81 -36.20
C PRO A 89 -36.22 17.10 -37.15
N GLY A 90 -36.01 18.40 -37.37
CA GLY A 90 -34.97 18.87 -38.29
C GLY A 90 -33.63 18.24 -37.93
N HIS A 91 -32.85 18.01 -38.95
CA HIS A 91 -31.47 17.45 -38.85
C HIS A 91 -30.62 18.12 -37.77
N ASP A 92 -30.99 19.37 -37.44
CA ASP A 92 -30.32 20.20 -36.40
C ASP A 92 -30.59 19.71 -34.97
N ALA A 93 -31.75 19.09 -34.68
CA ALA A 93 -32.06 18.56 -33.34
C ALA A 93 -31.25 17.29 -33.02
N GLU A 94 -30.97 16.45 -34.03
CA GLU A 94 -30.11 15.27 -33.88
C GLU A 94 -28.65 15.66 -33.68
N GLN A 95 -28.21 16.73 -34.36
CA GLN A 95 -26.87 17.27 -34.16
C GLN A 95 -26.69 17.89 -32.77
N LEU A 96 -27.67 18.64 -32.27
CA LEU A 96 -27.66 19.20 -30.92
C LEU A 96 -27.70 18.13 -29.84
N LEU A 97 -28.43 17.01 -30.02
CA LEU A 97 -28.40 15.89 -29.10
C LEU A 97 -27.09 15.12 -29.13
N ALA A 98 -26.41 15.06 -30.26
CA ALA A 98 -25.08 14.45 -30.37
C ALA A 98 -24.01 15.25 -29.62
N GLU A 99 -24.15 16.57 -29.55
CA GLU A 99 -23.23 17.44 -28.83
C GLU A 99 -23.37 17.35 -27.29
N TYR A 100 -24.57 16.97 -26.79
CA TYR A 100 -24.84 16.83 -25.37
C TYR A 100 -24.52 15.45 -24.78
N THR A 101 -24.00 14.51 -25.54
CA THR A 101 -23.52 13.25 -24.98
C THR A 101 -22.20 13.47 -24.26
N MET A 102 -22.28 13.98 -23.04
CA MET A 102 -21.15 14.11 -22.11
C MET A 102 -20.61 12.71 -21.81
N LYS A 103 -19.69 12.24 -22.64
CA LYS A 103 -18.97 10.99 -22.36
C LYS A 103 -17.99 11.26 -21.22
N THR A 104 -18.13 10.57 -20.11
CA THR A 104 -17.17 10.60 -19.02
C THR A 104 -15.81 10.13 -19.54
N TYR A 105 -14.78 10.98 -19.40
CA TYR A 105 -13.44 10.62 -19.78
C TYR A 105 -12.92 9.49 -18.90
N VAL A 106 -12.49 8.41 -19.50
CA VAL A 106 -11.83 7.28 -18.84
C VAL A 106 -10.44 7.12 -19.44
N PRO A 107 -9.37 7.38 -18.68
CA PRO A 107 -8.00 7.28 -19.19
C PRO A 107 -7.66 5.84 -19.56
N LYS A 108 -6.96 5.65 -20.68
CA LYS A 108 -6.36 4.38 -21.08
C LYS A 108 -4.99 4.22 -20.43
N LYS A 109 -4.42 3.03 -20.47
CA LYS A 109 -3.09 2.76 -19.92
C LYS A 109 -2.00 3.58 -20.60
N ASP A 110 -2.14 3.85 -21.88
CA ASP A 110 -1.17 4.56 -22.71
C ASP A 110 -1.20 6.08 -22.48
N ASP A 111 -2.33 6.60 -21.98
CA ASP A 111 -2.50 8.02 -21.66
C ASP A 111 -1.80 8.40 -20.33
N ILE A 112 -1.35 7.41 -19.55
CA ILE A 112 -0.82 7.64 -18.21
C ILE A 112 0.65 8.05 -18.30
N GLN A 113 0.93 9.32 -18.12
CA GLN A 113 2.29 9.84 -17.95
C GLN A 113 2.70 9.75 -16.48
N ARG A 114 3.81 9.04 -16.20
CA ARG A 114 4.36 8.88 -14.84
C ARG A 114 5.59 9.75 -14.69
N GLN A 115 5.63 10.53 -13.63
CA GLN A 115 6.73 11.41 -13.28
C GLN A 115 7.49 10.87 -12.08
N TRP A 116 8.72 11.33 -11.89
CA TRP A 116 9.53 11.03 -10.72
C TRP A 116 9.62 12.28 -9.85
N PHE A 117 9.32 12.09 -8.56
CA PHE A 117 9.42 13.14 -7.57
C PHE A 117 10.44 12.77 -6.50
N VAL A 118 11.24 13.75 -6.06
CA VAL A 118 12.09 13.64 -4.89
C VAL A 118 11.53 14.50 -3.77
N VAL A 119 11.53 13.95 -2.57
CA VAL A 119 11.02 14.59 -1.35
C VAL A 119 12.10 14.54 -0.29
N ASP A 120 12.46 15.70 0.27
CA ASP A 120 13.33 15.76 1.43
C ASP A 120 12.48 15.59 2.70
N ALA A 121 12.84 14.57 3.49
CA ALA A 121 12.15 14.26 4.73
C ALA A 121 12.75 14.96 5.96
N LYS A 122 13.82 15.72 5.80
CA LYS A 122 14.50 16.42 6.90
C LYS A 122 13.55 17.39 7.61
N GLY A 123 13.41 17.21 8.93
CA GLY A 123 12.54 18.04 9.76
C GLY A 123 11.03 17.92 9.50
N GLN A 124 10.61 17.10 8.52
CA GLN A 124 9.21 16.91 8.21
C GLN A 124 8.52 15.98 9.22
N VAL A 125 7.25 16.28 9.54
CA VAL A 125 6.44 15.42 10.40
C VAL A 125 6.02 14.17 9.63
N LEU A 126 6.34 12.97 10.17
CA LEU A 126 6.08 11.67 9.54
C LEU A 126 4.66 11.53 8.97
N GLY A 127 3.64 11.94 9.73
CA GLY A 127 2.25 11.77 9.31
C GLY A 127 1.90 12.64 8.11
N ARG A 128 2.29 13.92 8.11
CA ARG A 128 2.03 14.85 7.01
C ARG A 128 2.78 14.44 5.73
N LEU A 129 4.05 14.07 5.87
CA LEU A 129 4.85 13.51 4.79
C LEU A 129 4.16 12.28 4.19
N ALA A 130 3.76 11.31 5.01
CA ALA A 130 3.13 10.09 4.54
C ALA A 130 1.81 10.33 3.81
N THR A 131 1.00 11.31 4.26
CA THR A 131 -0.28 11.66 3.62
C THR A 131 -0.07 12.21 2.21
N GLN A 132 0.85 13.16 2.04
CA GLN A 132 1.12 13.76 0.73
C GLN A 132 1.76 12.75 -0.22
N VAL A 133 2.70 11.95 0.25
CA VAL A 133 3.31 10.87 -0.53
C VAL A 133 2.26 9.85 -0.97
N ALA A 134 1.34 9.45 -0.10
CA ALA A 134 0.25 8.53 -0.45
C ALA A 134 -0.68 9.14 -1.51
N HIS A 135 -0.94 10.44 -1.46
CA HIS A 135 -1.75 11.17 -2.44
C HIS A 135 -1.11 11.16 -3.83
N VAL A 136 0.21 11.37 -3.92
CA VAL A 136 0.98 11.31 -5.17
C VAL A 136 1.09 9.89 -5.71
N LEU A 137 1.37 8.89 -4.86
CA LEU A 137 1.47 7.48 -5.24
C LEU A 137 0.16 6.92 -5.79
N THR A 138 -0.99 7.35 -5.25
CA THR A 138 -2.30 6.96 -5.76
C THR A 138 -2.69 7.71 -7.04
N GLY A 139 -2.07 8.85 -7.31
CA GLY A 139 -2.38 9.70 -8.45
C GLY A 139 -3.57 10.65 -8.26
N LYS A 140 -4.04 10.83 -7.02
CA LYS A 140 -5.19 11.70 -6.72
C LYS A 140 -4.97 13.19 -7.02
N HIS A 141 -3.71 13.60 -7.22
CA HIS A 141 -3.35 14.96 -7.61
C HIS A 141 -3.62 15.23 -9.10
N LYS A 142 -3.83 14.18 -9.90
CA LYS A 142 -4.08 14.29 -11.37
C LYS A 142 -5.58 14.36 -11.66
N PRO A 143 -6.01 15.18 -12.63
CA PRO A 143 -7.43 15.26 -13.00
C PRO A 143 -7.95 13.95 -13.61
N GLY A 144 -7.09 13.16 -14.27
CA GLY A 144 -7.42 11.86 -14.83
C GLY A 144 -7.38 10.69 -13.83
N TYR A 145 -7.50 10.95 -12.53
CA TYR A 145 -7.51 9.90 -11.52
C TYR A 145 -8.72 8.98 -11.64
N VAL A 146 -8.47 7.66 -11.70
CA VAL A 146 -9.51 6.62 -11.63
C VAL A 146 -9.10 5.53 -10.64
N PRO A 147 -10.04 4.99 -9.83
CA PRO A 147 -9.70 4.03 -8.77
C PRO A 147 -9.20 2.67 -9.27
N PHE A 148 -9.55 2.28 -10.49
CA PHE A 148 -9.21 0.96 -11.06
C PHE A 148 -7.90 0.94 -11.86
N LEU A 149 -7.29 2.10 -12.16
CA LEU A 149 -6.01 2.23 -12.83
C LEU A 149 -4.95 2.84 -11.92
N ASP A 150 -3.70 2.44 -12.13
CA ASP A 150 -2.55 3.02 -11.44
C ASP A 150 -2.06 4.26 -12.20
N THR A 151 -2.60 5.42 -11.87
CA THR A 151 -2.25 6.73 -12.45
C THR A 151 -1.15 7.47 -11.69
N GLY A 152 -0.71 6.92 -10.54
CA GLY A 152 0.24 7.56 -9.65
C GLY A 152 1.67 7.57 -10.14
N ASP A 153 2.48 8.43 -9.53
CA ASP A 153 3.86 8.72 -9.88
C ASP A 153 4.86 7.97 -8.98
N PHE A 154 6.14 8.04 -9.37
CA PHE A 154 7.23 7.51 -8.57
C PHE A 154 7.67 8.56 -7.54
N VAL A 155 7.91 8.13 -6.30
CA VAL A 155 8.37 9.01 -5.22
C VAL A 155 9.64 8.45 -4.61
N VAL A 156 10.65 9.31 -4.53
CA VAL A 156 11.92 9.06 -3.86
C VAL A 156 11.98 9.93 -2.61
N ILE A 157 12.10 9.32 -1.45
CA ILE A 157 12.27 10.03 -0.17
C ILE A 157 13.72 9.93 0.25
N ILE A 158 14.33 11.07 0.53
CA ILE A 158 15.69 11.19 1.05
C ILE A 158 15.67 11.64 2.51
N ASN A 159 16.81 11.48 3.20
CA ASN A 159 16.98 11.87 4.61
C ASN A 159 15.97 11.25 5.59
N ALA A 160 15.59 9.97 5.36
CA ALA A 160 14.60 9.28 6.17
C ALA A 160 15.00 9.18 7.68
N GLY A 161 16.28 9.30 8.00
CA GLY A 161 16.77 9.30 9.38
C GLY A 161 16.45 10.58 10.17
N GLU A 162 16.14 11.70 9.49
CA GLU A 162 15.93 13.02 10.09
C GLU A 162 14.44 13.41 10.18
N VAL A 163 13.55 12.45 9.99
CA VAL A 163 12.10 12.64 10.09
C VAL A 163 11.67 12.91 11.53
N THR A 164 10.83 13.91 11.72
CA THR A 164 10.31 14.27 13.04
C THR A 164 9.07 13.43 13.38
N ILE A 165 9.07 12.85 14.58
CA ILE A 165 7.96 12.08 15.11
C ILE A 165 7.36 12.86 16.28
N THR A 166 6.07 13.23 16.18
CA THR A 166 5.39 14.04 17.18
C THR A 166 4.84 13.22 18.34
N GLY A 167 4.84 13.79 19.54
CA GLY A 167 4.30 13.19 20.76
C GLY A 167 5.09 11.97 21.23
N LYS A 168 4.47 11.14 22.06
CA LYS A 168 5.08 9.94 22.66
C LYS A 168 5.06 8.70 21.77
N LYS A 169 4.86 8.86 20.43
CA LYS A 169 4.71 7.73 19.49
C LYS A 169 5.96 6.85 19.40
N GLN A 170 7.16 7.40 19.62
CA GLN A 170 8.39 6.64 19.58
C GLN A 170 8.42 5.51 20.62
N GLU A 171 7.83 5.74 21.78
CA GLU A 171 7.78 4.79 22.89
C GLU A 171 6.51 3.92 22.86
N GLN A 172 5.37 4.55 22.57
CA GLN A 172 4.08 3.88 22.67
C GLN A 172 3.70 3.06 21.45
N LYS A 173 4.15 3.45 20.24
CA LYS A 173 3.79 2.72 19.02
C LYS A 173 4.56 1.42 18.91
N MET A 174 3.81 0.31 18.82
CA MET A 174 4.34 -1.04 18.63
C MET A 174 4.06 -1.53 17.21
N TYR A 175 5.08 -2.06 16.56
CA TYR A 175 4.94 -2.81 15.30
C TYR A 175 4.76 -4.28 15.63
N ARG A 176 3.60 -4.83 15.25
CA ARG A 176 3.22 -6.21 15.54
C ARG A 176 3.29 -7.05 14.28
N ARG A 177 3.94 -8.19 14.39
CA ARG A 177 4.03 -9.18 13.32
C ARG A 177 3.76 -10.57 13.91
N HIS A 178 2.90 -11.34 13.25
CA HIS A 178 2.62 -12.73 13.65
C HIS A 178 3.27 -13.70 12.64
N THR A 179 3.92 -14.76 13.13
CA THR A 179 4.60 -15.75 12.28
C THR A 179 3.69 -16.84 11.78
N GLY A 180 2.44 -16.95 12.28
CA GLY A 180 1.48 -18.00 11.94
C GLY A 180 1.46 -19.17 12.91
N TYR A 181 2.45 -19.29 13.79
CA TYR A 181 2.52 -20.38 14.78
C TYR A 181 2.00 -19.96 16.16
N PRO A 182 1.55 -20.88 17.02
CA PRO A 182 1.19 -20.60 18.40
C PRO A 182 2.33 -19.85 19.11
N GLY A 183 2.03 -18.77 19.83
CA GLY A 183 3.04 -17.92 20.48
C GLY A 183 3.90 -17.06 19.52
N GLY A 184 3.61 -17.04 18.22
CA GLY A 184 4.40 -16.35 17.21
C GLY A 184 4.19 -14.84 17.08
N LEU A 185 3.57 -14.17 18.05
CA LEU A 185 3.43 -12.71 18.06
C LEU A 185 4.77 -12.06 18.41
N LYS A 186 5.25 -11.23 17.47
CA LYS A 186 6.46 -10.42 17.68
C LYS A 186 6.09 -8.95 17.71
N GLU A 187 6.47 -8.28 18.79
CA GLU A 187 6.23 -6.86 19.00
C GLU A 187 7.56 -6.11 19.10
N THR A 188 7.66 -5.00 18.36
CA THR A 188 8.86 -4.16 18.36
C THR A 188 8.44 -2.70 18.51
N GLN A 189 9.06 -1.99 19.45
CA GLN A 189 8.81 -0.57 19.65
C GLN A 189 9.31 0.25 18.45
N MET A 190 8.59 1.33 18.12
CA MET A 190 8.94 2.22 17.03
C MET A 190 10.36 2.78 17.17
N LYS A 191 10.81 3.13 18.38
CA LYS A 191 12.15 3.62 18.66
C LYS A 191 13.23 2.65 18.16
N LYS A 192 13.08 1.34 18.43
CA LYS A 192 14.01 0.30 17.97
C LYS A 192 14.01 0.16 16.46
N VAL A 193 12.81 0.15 15.82
CA VAL A 193 12.69 0.05 14.37
C VAL A 193 13.27 1.28 13.67
N PHE A 194 13.03 2.48 14.21
CA PHE A 194 13.57 3.72 13.65
C PHE A 194 15.09 3.79 13.71
N ALA A 195 15.70 3.32 14.79
CA ALA A 195 17.15 3.26 14.92
C ALA A 195 17.80 2.30 13.91
N GLN A 196 17.19 1.14 13.68
CA GLN A 196 17.69 0.13 12.75
C GLN A 196 17.42 0.47 11.29
N SER A 197 16.17 0.78 10.96
CA SER A 197 15.71 1.01 9.59
C SER A 197 14.61 2.08 9.54
N PRO A 198 14.95 3.37 9.47
CA PRO A 198 13.99 4.47 9.36
C PRO A 198 13.14 4.37 8.09
N GLU A 199 13.68 3.76 7.03
CA GLU A 199 12.95 3.50 5.78
C GLU A 199 11.69 2.67 5.98
N THR A 200 11.76 1.65 6.84
CA THR A 200 10.63 0.78 7.14
C THR A 200 9.50 1.54 7.82
N VAL A 201 9.83 2.47 8.74
CA VAL A 201 8.85 3.29 9.45
C VAL A 201 8.05 4.15 8.49
N ILE A 202 8.71 4.76 7.51
CA ILE A 202 8.06 5.59 6.48
C ILE A 202 7.22 4.71 5.55
N LYS A 203 7.76 3.59 5.06
CA LYS A 203 7.03 2.64 4.20
C LYS A 203 5.76 2.12 4.86
N GLU A 204 5.82 1.74 6.14
CA GLU A 204 4.67 1.29 6.92
C GLU A 204 3.64 2.41 7.14
N ALA A 205 4.09 3.65 7.38
CA ALA A 205 3.20 4.79 7.52
C ALA A 205 2.42 5.06 6.23
N VAL A 206 3.10 5.08 5.09
CA VAL A 206 2.49 5.24 3.76
C VAL A 206 1.59 4.05 3.43
N TRP A 207 2.05 2.81 3.69
CA TRP A 207 1.26 1.61 3.45
C TRP A 207 -0.06 1.61 4.25
N GLY A 208 -0.05 2.16 5.47
CA GLY A 208 -1.27 2.35 6.28
C GLY A 208 -2.32 3.22 5.59
N MET A 209 -1.90 4.17 4.75
CA MET A 209 -2.76 5.13 4.04
C MET A 209 -3.14 4.68 2.62
N MET A 210 -2.55 3.59 2.12
CA MET A 210 -2.82 3.05 0.79
C MET A 210 -3.95 2.02 0.81
N PRO A 211 -4.70 1.84 -0.29
CA PRO A 211 -5.70 0.79 -0.41
C PRO A 211 -5.06 -0.59 -0.31
N LYS A 212 -5.70 -1.53 0.43
CA LYS A 212 -5.20 -2.89 0.69
C LYS A 212 -5.51 -3.88 -0.44
N THR A 213 -5.55 -3.41 -1.68
CA THR A 213 -5.84 -4.19 -2.89
C THR A 213 -4.57 -4.66 -3.62
N LYS A 214 -4.73 -5.48 -4.65
CA LYS A 214 -3.63 -5.83 -5.57
C LYS A 214 -2.99 -4.58 -6.18
N LEU A 215 -3.81 -3.60 -6.55
CA LEU A 215 -3.37 -2.32 -7.11
C LEU A 215 -2.53 -1.52 -6.10
N GLY A 216 -2.98 -1.41 -4.85
CA GLY A 216 -2.21 -0.74 -3.80
C GLY A 216 -0.84 -1.37 -3.53
N ARG A 217 -0.74 -2.71 -3.66
CA ARG A 217 0.56 -3.41 -3.58
C ARG A 217 1.50 -3.07 -4.76
N ALA A 218 0.94 -2.78 -5.93
CA ALA A 218 1.73 -2.31 -7.07
C ALA A 218 2.17 -0.84 -6.88
N MET A 219 1.28 0.01 -6.39
CA MET A 219 1.57 1.43 -6.12
C MET A 219 2.69 1.62 -5.10
N ILE A 220 2.72 0.84 -4.00
CA ILE A 220 3.77 0.97 -2.97
C ILE A 220 5.17 0.62 -3.48
N LYS A 221 5.29 -0.19 -4.55
CA LYS A 221 6.58 -0.51 -5.17
C LYS A 221 7.24 0.71 -5.83
N LYS A 222 6.45 1.73 -6.17
CA LYS A 222 6.92 3.01 -6.73
C LYS A 222 7.55 3.92 -5.68
N LEU A 223 7.37 3.63 -4.38
CA LEU A 223 7.99 4.35 -3.29
C LEU A 223 9.42 3.83 -3.06
N LYS A 224 10.39 4.73 -3.16
CA LYS A 224 11.79 4.47 -2.83
C LYS A 224 12.19 5.36 -1.66
N VAL A 225 12.71 4.77 -0.59
CA VAL A 225 13.08 5.50 0.63
C VAL A 225 14.55 5.25 0.90
N TYR A 226 15.30 6.32 1.16
CA TYR A 226 16.73 6.32 1.45
C TYR A 226 16.99 6.98 2.80
N LYS A 227 17.90 6.39 3.58
CA LYS A 227 18.27 6.88 4.91
C LYS A 227 18.99 8.23 4.83
N GLY A 228 19.88 8.41 3.85
CA GLY A 228 20.66 9.62 3.63
C GLY A 228 20.21 10.43 2.44
N ALA A 229 20.99 11.44 2.05
CA ALA A 229 20.71 12.33 0.93
C ALA A 229 20.93 11.67 -0.44
N ASN A 230 21.83 10.67 -0.52
CA ASN A 230 22.21 10.07 -1.79
C ASN A 230 21.19 9.02 -2.22
N HIS A 231 20.72 9.12 -3.48
CA HIS A 231 19.83 8.16 -4.10
C HIS A 231 20.34 7.69 -5.46
N ARG A 232 19.91 6.50 -5.92
CA ARG A 232 20.36 5.89 -7.19
C ARG A 232 19.56 6.34 -8.43
N HIS A 233 18.61 7.26 -8.26
CA HIS A 233 17.63 7.65 -9.30
C HIS A 233 17.96 8.99 -9.96
N GLN A 234 19.25 9.35 -10.09
CA GLN A 234 19.65 10.60 -10.73
C GLN A 234 19.35 10.61 -12.23
N ALA A 235 19.52 9.46 -12.89
CA ALA A 235 19.24 9.32 -14.32
C ALA A 235 17.78 9.58 -14.70
N GLN A 236 16.83 9.41 -13.76
CA GLN A 236 15.41 9.69 -13.97
C GLN A 236 15.04 11.16 -13.80
N GLN A 237 15.99 12.01 -13.42
CA GLN A 237 15.81 13.45 -13.21
C GLN A 237 14.56 13.78 -12.37
N PRO A 238 14.48 13.30 -11.12
CA PRO A 238 13.30 13.50 -10.31
C PRO A 238 13.11 14.98 -9.97
N VAL A 239 11.86 15.45 -10.07
CA VAL A 239 11.48 16.83 -9.73
C VAL A 239 11.29 16.96 -8.22
N GLU A 240 11.76 18.04 -7.64
CA GLU A 240 11.56 18.29 -6.21
C GLU A 240 10.10 18.59 -5.89
N LEU A 241 9.54 17.85 -4.94
CA LEU A 241 8.20 18.07 -4.42
C LEU A 241 8.30 18.68 -3.02
N LYS A 242 7.93 19.95 -2.90
CA LYS A 242 7.84 20.64 -1.60
C LYS A 242 6.58 20.22 -0.87
N ILE A 243 6.73 19.71 0.33
CA ILE A 243 5.61 19.31 1.19
C ILE A 243 5.11 20.53 1.96
N GLN A 244 3.83 20.81 1.86
CA GLN A 244 3.17 21.85 2.67
C GLN A 244 3.06 21.37 4.12
N GLN A 245 3.53 22.16 5.05
CA GLN A 245 3.50 21.88 6.50
C GLN A 245 2.19 22.34 7.15
#